data_9009aac705103e29d65d7890cca6960f
#
_entry.id   9009aac705103e29d65d7890cca6960f
#
_cell.length_a   1.000
_cell.length_b   1.000
_cell.length_c   1.000
_cell.angle_alpha   90.00
_cell.angle_beta   90.00
_cell.angle_gamma   90.00
#
_symmetry.space_group_name_H-M   'P 1'
#
loop_
_entity.id
_entity.type
_entity.pdbx_description
1 polymer ?
#
loop_
_entity_poly.entity_id
_entity_poly.type
_entity_poly.pdbx_seq_one_letter_code
_entity_poly.pdbx_strand_id
1 'polypeptide(L)'
;MKWLACCLLGVGLPMMTLAAVEPGKDPVPSVMWAFYHKQLLGDAPFVFDERVRLLAPPFAEDARQVPLEIDARAFAGDVVRVLAWAELNPLPRIVDFRPEARVLPWLSIRIRIEQATPLRAAVQTRDGLWHVGSTLIDAAGGGCTAPSVVRTQPGWEEHLGEVLGARYPRGDTSRLRVQVAHPMDNGLVSGIPEFFLNQAQLLDADGQVLARLELFPAVSENPNLGFDVQGPGQTRLMLRDNSGNQFEAAIP
;
A
#
# COMPACT_ATOMS: atom_id res chain seq x y z
N MET A 1 -26.99 -72.10 7.10
CA MET A 1 -25.90 -71.11 7.12
C MET A 1 -26.15 -70.11 5.96
N LYS A 2 -26.71 -68.92 6.25
CA LYS A 2 -26.99 -67.88 5.25
C LYS A 2 -25.94 -66.79 5.40
N TRP A 3 -25.17 -66.52 4.38
CA TRP A 3 -24.17 -65.46 4.33
C TRP A 3 -24.88 -64.22 3.82
N LEU A 4 -24.92 -63.14 4.64
CA LEU A 4 -25.34 -61.78 4.23
C LEU A 4 -24.10 -61.09 3.64
N ALA A 5 -24.17 -60.74 2.37
CA ALA A 5 -23.19 -59.85 1.73
C ALA A 5 -23.60 -58.40 1.99
N CYS A 6 -22.77 -57.68 2.71
CA CYS A 6 -22.94 -56.25 3.00
C CYS A 6 -22.28 -55.44 1.85
N CYS A 7 -23.07 -54.83 0.95
CA CYS A 7 -22.61 -53.89 -0.06
C CYS A 7 -22.38 -52.53 0.56
N LEU A 8 -21.11 -52.13 0.74
CA LEU A 8 -20.74 -50.76 1.07
C LEU A 8 -20.79 -49.89 -0.21
N LEU A 9 -21.86 -49.08 -0.29
CA LEU A 9 -21.95 -48.01 -1.29
C LEU A 9 -21.05 -46.86 -0.83
N GLY A 10 -19.90 -46.72 -1.44
CA GLY A 10 -19.03 -45.57 -1.28
C GLY A 10 -19.62 -44.34 -2.00
N VAL A 11 -20.12 -43.37 -1.23
CA VAL A 11 -20.53 -42.07 -1.75
C VAL A 11 -19.26 -41.25 -2.01
N GLY A 12 -18.81 -41.26 -3.25
CA GLY A 12 -17.74 -40.37 -3.71
C GLY A 12 -18.28 -38.93 -3.75
N LEU A 13 -17.79 -38.10 -2.83
CA LEU A 13 -17.98 -36.65 -2.91
C LEU A 13 -17.25 -36.12 -4.16
N PRO A 14 -17.91 -35.36 -5.04
CA PRO A 14 -17.22 -34.72 -6.15
C PRO A 14 -16.20 -33.72 -5.59
N MET A 15 -14.91 -33.96 -5.80
CA MET A 15 -13.88 -32.96 -5.63
C MET A 15 -14.14 -31.87 -6.67
N MET A 16 -14.68 -30.71 -6.24
CA MET A 16 -14.71 -29.49 -7.08
C MET A 16 -13.25 -29.08 -7.28
N THR A 17 -12.70 -29.37 -8.45
CA THR A 17 -11.46 -28.77 -8.92
C THR A 17 -11.75 -27.27 -9.15
N LEU A 18 -11.23 -26.39 -8.28
CA LEU A 18 -11.15 -24.98 -8.62
C LEU A 18 -10.38 -24.88 -9.93
N ALA A 19 -11.02 -24.34 -10.96
CA ALA A 19 -10.33 -24.01 -12.20
C ALA A 19 -9.15 -23.07 -11.86
N ALA A 20 -7.95 -23.41 -12.30
CA ALA A 20 -6.79 -22.56 -12.12
C ALA A 20 -7.07 -21.22 -12.83
N VAL A 21 -6.93 -20.13 -12.11
CA VAL A 21 -7.09 -18.78 -12.68
C VAL A 21 -5.85 -18.50 -13.54
N GLU A 22 -6.07 -18.17 -14.82
CA GLU A 22 -4.97 -17.79 -15.71
C GLU A 22 -4.53 -16.35 -15.41
N PRO A 23 -3.22 -16.13 -15.12
CA PRO A 23 -2.74 -14.81 -14.69
C PRO A 23 -2.85 -13.72 -15.76
N GLY A 24 -2.98 -14.08 -17.02
CA GLY A 24 -2.89 -13.15 -18.15
C GLY A 24 -1.45 -12.70 -18.43
N LYS A 25 -1.31 -11.75 -19.35
CA LYS A 25 0.01 -11.21 -19.76
C LYS A 25 0.41 -10.06 -18.84
N ASP A 26 1.64 -10.10 -18.31
CA ASP A 26 2.21 -8.98 -17.57
C ASP A 26 2.33 -7.75 -18.49
N PRO A 27 1.68 -6.61 -18.17
CA PRO A 27 1.77 -5.39 -18.96
C PRO A 27 3.15 -4.72 -18.87
N VAL A 28 3.93 -5.02 -17.82
CA VAL A 28 5.29 -4.47 -17.59
C VAL A 28 6.21 -5.64 -17.21
N PRO A 29 6.66 -6.46 -18.18
CA PRO A 29 7.50 -7.62 -17.89
C PRO A 29 8.78 -7.26 -17.13
N SER A 30 9.09 -8.02 -16.08
CA SER A 30 10.26 -7.80 -15.22
C SER A 30 10.88 -9.12 -14.79
N VAL A 31 12.21 -9.14 -14.71
CA VAL A 31 12.97 -10.28 -14.19
C VAL A 31 12.72 -10.51 -12.69
N MET A 32 12.29 -9.50 -11.96
CA MET A 32 12.03 -9.55 -10.51
C MET A 32 10.60 -9.98 -10.18
N TRP A 33 9.70 -10.02 -11.17
CA TRP A 33 8.30 -10.35 -10.93
C TRP A 33 8.12 -11.68 -10.18
N ALA A 34 8.74 -12.75 -10.68
CA ALA A 34 8.59 -14.08 -10.08
C ALA A 34 9.04 -14.13 -8.62
N PHE A 35 10.10 -13.38 -8.27
CA PHE A 35 10.60 -13.28 -6.90
C PHE A 35 9.61 -12.53 -6.00
N TYR A 36 9.20 -11.31 -6.37
CA TYR A 36 8.32 -10.50 -5.53
C TYR A 36 6.90 -11.05 -5.46
N HIS A 37 6.38 -11.58 -6.56
CA HIS A 37 5.10 -12.29 -6.54
C HIS A 37 5.11 -13.37 -5.45
N LYS A 38 6.11 -14.26 -5.47
CA LYS A 38 6.20 -15.34 -4.48
C LYS A 38 6.36 -14.81 -3.05
N GLN A 39 7.19 -13.79 -2.86
CA GLN A 39 7.48 -13.23 -1.54
C GLN A 39 6.29 -12.46 -0.94
N LEU A 40 5.54 -11.72 -1.75
CA LEU A 40 4.52 -10.78 -1.27
C LEU A 40 3.10 -11.36 -1.36
N LEU A 41 2.80 -12.14 -2.39
CA LEU A 41 1.46 -12.73 -2.61
C LEU A 41 1.42 -14.21 -2.22
N GLY A 42 2.57 -14.87 -2.08
CA GLY A 42 2.67 -16.29 -1.74
C GLY A 42 2.24 -17.20 -2.88
N ASP A 43 1.48 -18.25 -2.53
CA ASP A 43 0.92 -19.21 -3.48
C ASP A 43 -0.56 -18.88 -3.85
N ALA A 44 -1.05 -17.71 -3.42
CA ALA A 44 -2.40 -17.30 -3.74
C ALA A 44 -2.56 -17.03 -5.24
N PRO A 45 -3.73 -17.32 -5.84
CA PRO A 45 -3.97 -17.02 -7.24
C PRO A 45 -3.94 -15.52 -7.51
N PHE A 46 -3.47 -15.14 -8.70
CA PHE A 46 -3.45 -13.76 -9.14
C PHE A 46 -3.80 -13.62 -10.63
N VAL A 47 -4.22 -12.41 -10.99
CA VAL A 47 -4.42 -11.98 -12.39
C VAL A 47 -3.83 -10.58 -12.57
N PHE A 48 -3.26 -10.30 -13.75
CA PHE A 48 -3.01 -8.91 -14.14
C PHE A 48 -4.33 -8.27 -14.55
N ASP A 49 -4.63 -7.12 -13.95
CA ASP A 49 -5.95 -6.48 -14.05
C ASP A 49 -5.80 -4.96 -14.17
N GLU A 50 -6.20 -4.42 -15.31
CA GLU A 50 -6.14 -2.98 -15.60
C GLU A 50 -7.08 -2.12 -14.74
N ARG A 51 -8.02 -2.75 -14.03
CA ARG A 51 -8.88 -2.07 -13.04
C ARG A 51 -8.12 -1.63 -11.80
N VAL A 52 -6.96 -2.25 -11.51
CA VAL A 52 -6.00 -1.76 -10.52
C VAL A 52 -5.09 -0.74 -11.21
N ARG A 53 -5.32 0.53 -10.95
CA ARG A 53 -4.63 1.61 -11.65
C ARG A 53 -3.56 2.22 -10.76
N LEU A 54 -2.34 2.30 -11.29
CA LEU A 54 -1.26 3.08 -10.70
C LEU A 54 -1.04 4.32 -11.56
N LEU A 55 -1.17 5.50 -10.95
CA LEU A 55 -0.90 6.76 -11.59
C LEU A 55 0.38 7.35 -10.97
N ALA A 56 1.43 7.38 -11.76
CA ALA A 56 2.71 7.99 -11.46
C ALA A 56 3.20 8.75 -12.69
N PRO A 57 4.05 9.77 -12.56
CA PRO A 57 4.67 10.38 -13.73
C PRO A 57 5.55 9.34 -14.44
N PRO A 58 5.66 9.36 -15.77
CA PRO A 58 6.51 8.42 -16.50
C PRO A 58 7.99 8.62 -16.20
N PHE A 59 8.38 9.81 -15.73
CA PHE A 59 9.72 10.17 -15.30
C PHE A 59 9.67 10.95 -13.98
N ALA A 60 10.52 10.57 -13.02
CA ALA A 60 10.64 11.22 -11.73
C ALA A 60 11.61 12.43 -11.83
N GLU A 61 11.07 13.64 -11.84
CA GLU A 61 11.89 14.87 -11.79
C GLU A 61 12.64 14.99 -10.46
N ASP A 62 12.00 14.68 -9.35
CA ASP A 62 12.62 14.47 -8.04
C ASP A 62 12.39 13.03 -7.59
N ALA A 63 13.42 12.20 -7.72
CA ALA A 63 13.37 10.79 -7.36
C ALA A 63 13.11 10.52 -5.87
N ARG A 64 13.21 11.54 -5.00
CA ARG A 64 12.93 11.46 -3.56
C ARG A 64 11.47 11.72 -3.21
N GLN A 65 10.68 12.32 -4.14
CA GLN A 65 9.35 12.84 -3.88
C GLN A 65 8.34 12.49 -4.99
N VAL A 66 8.39 11.25 -5.47
CA VAL A 66 7.55 10.80 -6.60
C VAL A 66 6.10 10.60 -6.16
N PRO A 67 5.13 11.30 -6.74
CA PRO A 67 3.72 11.05 -6.45
C PRO A 67 3.26 9.72 -7.04
N LEU A 68 2.55 8.94 -6.23
CA LEU A 68 1.91 7.69 -6.62
C LEU A 68 0.46 7.71 -6.15
N GLU A 69 -0.47 7.45 -7.06
CA GLU A 69 -1.86 7.13 -6.72
C GLU A 69 -2.15 5.67 -7.06
N ILE A 70 -2.76 4.97 -6.13
CA ILE A 70 -3.26 3.61 -6.31
C ILE A 70 -4.78 3.70 -6.30
N ASP A 71 -5.41 3.35 -7.43
CA ASP A 71 -6.86 3.41 -7.59
C ASP A 71 -7.42 2.01 -7.84
N ALA A 72 -8.02 1.44 -6.81
CA ALA A 72 -8.70 0.15 -6.85
C ALA A 72 -10.21 0.28 -6.59
N ARG A 73 -10.80 1.47 -6.80
CA ARG A 73 -12.22 1.74 -6.54
C ARG A 73 -13.17 0.86 -7.35
N ALA A 74 -12.71 0.30 -8.46
CA ALA A 74 -13.46 -0.71 -9.20
C ALA A 74 -13.80 -1.97 -8.37
N PHE A 75 -13.08 -2.19 -7.27
CA PHE A 75 -13.28 -3.30 -6.32
C PHE A 75 -13.88 -2.83 -4.99
N ALA A 76 -14.43 -1.61 -4.91
CA ALA A 76 -14.98 -1.07 -3.66
C ALA A 76 -16.01 -2.03 -3.05
N GLY A 77 -15.88 -2.26 -1.73
CA GLY A 77 -16.73 -3.20 -0.99
C GLY A 77 -16.22 -4.65 -0.98
N ASP A 78 -15.23 -5.00 -1.80
CA ASP A 78 -14.67 -6.34 -1.89
C ASP A 78 -13.18 -6.43 -1.52
N VAL A 79 -12.51 -5.28 -1.40
CA VAL A 79 -11.08 -5.19 -1.07
C VAL A 79 -10.82 -5.56 0.38
N VAL A 80 -9.86 -6.46 0.58
CA VAL A 80 -9.31 -6.83 1.90
C VAL A 80 -8.00 -6.14 2.16
N ARG A 81 -7.14 -6.03 1.12
CA ARG A 81 -5.77 -5.58 1.25
C ARG A 81 -5.24 -5.03 -0.07
N VAL A 82 -4.42 -4.00 0.01
CA VAL A 82 -3.69 -3.42 -1.11
C VAL A 82 -2.21 -3.38 -0.76
N LEU A 83 -1.37 -4.04 -1.54
CA LEU A 83 0.09 -3.97 -1.46
C LEU A 83 0.64 -3.13 -2.59
N ALA A 84 1.69 -2.35 -2.34
CA ALA A 84 2.44 -1.69 -3.41
C ALA A 84 3.94 -1.82 -3.20
N TRP A 85 4.68 -1.97 -4.31
CA TRP A 85 6.14 -2.07 -4.32
C TRP A 85 6.76 -1.57 -5.61
N ALA A 86 8.04 -1.19 -5.54
CA ALA A 86 8.90 -0.81 -6.66
C ALA A 86 9.97 -1.90 -6.83
N GLU A 87 9.94 -2.67 -7.91
CA GLU A 87 10.70 -3.92 -8.03
C GLU A 87 12.23 -3.75 -7.96
N LEU A 88 12.75 -2.65 -8.47
CA LEU A 88 14.20 -2.42 -8.54
C LEU A 88 14.71 -1.41 -7.51
N ASN A 89 13.87 -1.01 -6.55
CA ASN A 89 14.34 -0.25 -5.40
C ASN A 89 15.12 -1.13 -4.43
N PRO A 90 16.14 -0.61 -3.75
CA PRO A 90 16.87 -1.35 -2.70
C PRO A 90 15.93 -1.81 -1.57
N LEU A 91 14.93 -0.99 -1.24
CA LEU A 91 13.84 -1.30 -0.32
C LEU A 91 12.52 -1.24 -1.11
N PRO A 92 12.05 -2.36 -1.64
CA PRO A 92 10.99 -2.36 -2.65
C PRO A 92 9.59 -2.07 -2.09
N ARG A 93 9.28 -2.50 -0.85
CA ARG A 93 7.94 -2.34 -0.26
C ARG A 93 7.64 -0.87 0.01
N ILE A 94 6.42 -0.45 -0.39
CA ILE A 94 5.93 0.92 -0.21
C ILE A 94 4.88 0.96 0.89
N VAL A 95 3.82 0.18 0.75
CA VAL A 95 2.67 0.21 1.65
C VAL A 95 1.91 -1.12 1.64
N ASP A 96 1.35 -1.47 2.80
CA ASP A 96 0.27 -2.43 2.98
C ASP A 96 -0.94 -1.64 3.50
N PHE A 97 -1.95 -1.46 2.67
CA PHE A 97 -3.13 -0.66 2.96
C PHE A 97 -4.36 -1.55 3.07
N ARG A 98 -5.09 -1.41 4.16
CA ARG A 98 -6.33 -2.14 4.46
C ARG A 98 -7.45 -1.15 4.69
N PRO A 99 -8.24 -0.83 3.64
CA PRO A 99 -9.42 -0.01 3.78
C PRO A 99 -10.53 -0.77 4.49
N GLU A 100 -11.20 -0.11 5.42
CA GLU A 100 -12.43 -0.60 6.04
C GLU A 100 -13.67 0.04 5.36
N ALA A 101 -14.88 -0.31 5.79
CA ALA A 101 -16.14 -0.07 5.07
C ALA A 101 -16.36 1.37 4.54
N ARG A 102 -15.84 2.40 5.20
CA ARG A 102 -16.05 3.81 4.83
C ARG A 102 -14.90 4.42 4.03
N VAL A 103 -13.78 3.73 3.89
CA VAL A 103 -12.66 4.19 3.09
C VAL A 103 -12.68 3.48 1.75
N LEU A 104 -12.68 4.26 0.67
CA LEU A 104 -12.57 3.70 -0.67
C LEU A 104 -11.15 3.15 -0.87
N PRO A 105 -10.98 2.08 -1.66
CA PRO A 105 -9.66 1.53 -1.96
C PRO A 105 -8.91 2.43 -2.96
N TRP A 106 -8.63 3.65 -2.51
CA TRP A 106 -7.85 4.67 -3.18
C TRP A 106 -6.87 5.28 -2.18
N LEU A 107 -5.61 5.32 -2.58
CA LEU A 107 -4.52 5.86 -1.77
C LEU A 107 -3.63 6.75 -2.62
N SER A 108 -3.30 7.94 -2.14
CA SER A 108 -2.24 8.78 -2.69
C SER A 108 -1.09 8.86 -1.70
N ILE A 109 0.13 8.67 -2.17
CA ILE A 109 1.35 8.66 -1.36
C ILE A 109 2.52 9.19 -2.18
N ARG A 110 3.57 9.70 -1.53
CA ARG A 110 4.85 10.00 -2.19
C ARG A 110 5.90 8.97 -1.83
N ILE A 111 6.70 8.58 -2.81
CA ILE A 111 7.68 7.51 -2.69
C ILE A 111 9.05 7.94 -3.21
N ARG A 112 10.08 7.19 -2.81
CA ARG A 112 11.43 7.30 -3.31
C ARG A 112 11.66 6.25 -4.40
N ILE A 113 12.30 6.66 -5.49
CA ILE A 113 12.66 5.78 -6.61
C ILE A 113 14.17 5.86 -6.85
N GLU A 114 14.84 4.72 -6.85
CA GLU A 114 16.29 4.68 -7.04
C GLU A 114 16.70 4.65 -8.52
N GLN A 115 15.91 4.00 -9.36
CA GLN A 115 16.20 3.82 -10.78
C GLN A 115 14.91 3.51 -11.55
N ALA A 116 14.99 3.47 -12.88
CA ALA A 116 13.87 2.99 -13.70
C ALA A 116 13.35 1.65 -13.17
N THR A 117 12.07 1.56 -12.85
CA THR A 117 11.51 0.40 -12.15
C THR A 117 10.04 0.16 -12.47
N PRO A 118 9.61 -1.10 -12.59
CA PRO A 118 8.19 -1.44 -12.48
C PRO A 118 7.66 -1.10 -11.09
N LEU A 119 6.55 -0.33 -11.07
CA LEU A 119 5.71 -0.15 -9.90
C LEU A 119 4.55 -1.13 -9.99
N ARG A 120 4.27 -1.83 -8.91
CA ARG A 120 3.18 -2.78 -8.78
C ARG A 120 2.24 -2.39 -7.65
N ALA A 121 0.96 -2.62 -7.88
CA ALA A 121 -0.03 -2.69 -6.81
C ALA A 121 -0.83 -3.97 -6.95
N ALA A 122 -0.98 -4.71 -5.86
CA ALA A 122 -1.78 -5.92 -5.80
C ALA A 122 -2.95 -5.71 -4.83
N VAL A 123 -4.16 -5.97 -5.30
CA VAL A 123 -5.42 -5.83 -4.55
C VAL A 123 -5.97 -7.21 -4.28
N GLN A 124 -6.09 -7.57 -3.01
CA GLN A 124 -6.72 -8.82 -2.60
C GLN A 124 -8.21 -8.61 -2.39
N THR A 125 -9.02 -9.41 -3.06
CA THR A 125 -10.46 -9.48 -2.87
C THR A 125 -10.83 -10.57 -1.87
N ARG A 126 -12.08 -10.55 -1.37
CA ARG A 126 -12.55 -11.47 -0.31
C ARG A 126 -12.51 -12.94 -0.70
N ASP A 127 -12.55 -13.25 -1.98
CA ASP A 127 -12.40 -14.61 -2.51
C ASP A 127 -10.94 -15.11 -2.49
N GLY A 128 -9.99 -14.23 -2.06
CA GLY A 128 -8.57 -14.55 -1.97
C GLY A 128 -7.77 -14.32 -3.24
N LEU A 129 -8.41 -13.91 -4.34
CA LEU A 129 -7.74 -13.59 -5.59
C LEU A 129 -6.98 -12.25 -5.47
N TRP A 130 -5.78 -12.20 -6.06
CA TRP A 130 -5.02 -10.97 -6.21
C TRP A 130 -5.19 -10.40 -7.62
N HIS A 131 -5.59 -9.13 -7.69
CA HIS A 131 -5.63 -8.34 -8.92
C HIS A 131 -4.42 -7.42 -8.96
N VAL A 132 -3.58 -7.53 -9.98
CA VAL A 132 -2.29 -6.84 -10.05
C VAL A 132 -2.30 -5.80 -11.16
N GLY A 133 -2.15 -4.55 -10.76
CA GLY A 133 -1.87 -3.43 -11.66
C GLY A 133 -0.38 -3.12 -11.72
N SER A 134 0.06 -2.53 -12.82
CA SER A 134 1.48 -2.25 -13.06
C SER A 134 1.66 -1.00 -13.89
N THR A 135 2.71 -0.25 -13.60
CA THR A 135 3.21 0.83 -14.44
C THR A 135 4.73 0.88 -14.39
N LEU A 136 5.34 1.50 -15.37
CA LEU A 136 6.79 1.74 -15.40
C LEU A 136 7.03 3.20 -15.04
N ILE A 137 8.01 3.45 -14.18
CA ILE A 137 8.54 4.78 -13.92
C ILE A 137 10.04 4.80 -14.23
N ASP A 138 10.48 5.87 -14.86
CA ASP A 138 11.91 6.17 -15.04
C ASP A 138 12.37 7.23 -14.03
N ALA A 139 13.63 7.18 -13.63
CA ALA A 139 14.25 8.12 -12.71
C ALA A 139 15.74 8.25 -13.01
N ALA A 140 16.26 9.46 -12.82
CA ALA A 140 17.71 9.72 -12.95
C ALA A 140 18.54 9.04 -11.85
N GLY A 141 17.89 8.57 -10.78
CA GLY A 141 18.51 7.81 -9.68
C GLY A 141 18.69 8.60 -8.39
N GLY A 142 19.13 7.88 -7.34
CA GLY A 142 19.52 8.47 -6.07
C GLY A 142 18.38 8.83 -5.12
N GLY A 143 17.14 8.44 -5.41
CA GLY A 143 16.00 8.78 -4.55
C GLY A 143 16.04 8.08 -3.19
N CYS A 144 16.49 6.82 -3.15
CA CYS A 144 16.58 6.04 -1.93
C CYS A 144 17.89 6.26 -1.16
N THR A 145 18.98 6.60 -1.88
CA THR A 145 20.32 6.74 -1.30
C THR A 145 20.67 8.18 -0.91
N ALA A 146 19.81 9.16 -1.25
CA ALA A 146 19.96 10.53 -0.80
C ALA A 146 19.55 10.70 0.68
N PRO A 147 20.32 11.47 1.49
CA PRO A 147 19.91 11.78 2.86
C PRO A 147 18.64 12.63 2.89
N SER A 148 17.90 12.53 4.02
CA SER A 148 16.72 13.36 4.25
C SER A 148 17.09 14.84 4.35
N VAL A 149 16.36 15.68 3.61
CA VAL A 149 16.49 17.14 3.70
C VAL A 149 15.91 17.67 5.02
N VAL A 150 14.94 16.99 5.58
CA VAL A 150 14.35 17.34 6.88
C VAL A 150 15.41 17.42 7.96
N ARG A 151 16.35 16.47 8.01
CA ARG A 151 17.44 16.45 9.01
C ARG A 151 18.41 17.61 8.88
N THR A 152 18.47 18.29 7.75
CA THR A 152 19.34 19.46 7.56
C THR A 152 18.71 20.74 8.12
N GLN A 153 17.44 20.71 8.50
CA GLN A 153 16.75 21.87 9.04
C GLN A 153 16.98 21.96 10.55
N PRO A 154 17.49 23.08 11.09
CA PRO A 154 17.63 23.28 12.53
C PRO A 154 16.28 23.12 13.24
N GLY A 155 16.25 22.38 14.35
CA GLY A 155 15.04 22.21 15.15
C GLY A 155 13.99 21.26 14.54
N TRP A 156 14.33 20.44 13.57
CA TRP A 156 13.40 19.51 12.94
C TRP A 156 12.76 18.54 13.96
N GLU A 157 13.48 18.20 15.04
CA GLU A 157 12.99 17.33 16.13
C GLU A 157 11.80 17.95 16.86
N GLU A 158 11.73 19.28 16.94
CA GLU A 158 10.64 19.99 17.61
C GLU A 158 9.31 19.86 16.87
N HIS A 159 9.38 19.60 15.55
CA HIS A 159 8.23 19.41 14.66
C HIS A 159 7.94 17.95 14.35
N LEU A 160 8.73 17.02 14.91
CA LEU A 160 8.56 15.60 14.64
C LEU A 160 7.14 15.13 14.96
N GLY A 161 6.48 14.54 13.97
CA GLY A 161 5.12 14.02 14.12
C GLY A 161 4.01 15.06 14.01
N GLU A 162 4.32 16.34 13.78
CA GLU A 162 3.29 17.33 13.46
C GLU A 162 2.53 16.92 12.19
N VAL A 163 1.21 17.04 12.24
CA VAL A 163 0.32 16.67 11.13
C VAL A 163 -0.44 17.87 10.64
N LEU A 164 -0.31 18.17 9.37
CA LEU A 164 -1.17 19.10 8.63
C LEU A 164 -2.23 18.29 7.89
N GLY A 165 -3.50 18.47 8.21
CA GLY A 165 -4.61 17.73 7.63
C GLY A 165 -5.69 18.65 7.08
N ALA A 166 -6.29 18.27 5.95
CA ALA A 166 -7.41 18.96 5.34
C ALA A 166 -8.40 17.97 4.71
N ARG A 167 -9.67 18.33 4.75
CA ARG A 167 -10.79 17.60 4.15
C ARG A 167 -11.39 18.39 3.00
N TYR A 168 -11.55 17.75 1.85
CA TYR A 168 -12.12 18.32 0.63
C TYR A 168 -13.37 17.54 0.25
N PRO A 169 -14.58 18.10 0.39
CA PRO A 169 -15.81 17.43 -0.02
C PRO A 169 -15.83 17.10 -1.53
N ARG A 170 -16.34 15.92 -1.88
CA ARG A 170 -16.46 15.42 -3.26
C ARG A 170 -17.76 14.62 -3.41
N GLY A 171 -18.91 15.29 -3.49
CA GLY A 171 -20.21 14.62 -3.50
C GLY A 171 -20.44 13.84 -2.22
N ASP A 172 -20.68 12.54 -2.35
CA ASP A 172 -20.93 11.63 -1.21
C ASP A 172 -19.65 11.20 -0.47
N THR A 173 -18.50 11.64 -0.93
CA THR A 173 -17.19 11.34 -0.33
C THR A 173 -16.47 12.61 0.05
N SER A 174 -15.42 12.47 0.83
CA SER A 174 -14.46 13.54 1.10
C SER A 174 -13.05 13.02 0.85
N ARG A 175 -12.22 13.82 0.22
CA ARG A 175 -10.78 13.55 0.14
C ARG A 175 -10.08 14.14 1.33
N LEU A 176 -9.45 13.28 2.12
CA LEU A 176 -8.51 13.68 3.15
C LEU A 176 -7.12 13.81 2.53
N ARG A 177 -6.41 14.86 2.90
CA ARG A 177 -4.97 15.02 2.61
C ARG A 177 -4.28 15.31 3.91
N VAL A 178 -3.25 14.56 4.21
CA VAL A 178 -2.43 14.75 5.41
C VAL A 178 -0.97 14.77 5.05
N GLN A 179 -0.21 15.62 5.71
CA GLN A 179 1.23 15.67 5.65
C GLN A 179 1.76 15.53 7.08
N VAL A 180 2.76 14.70 7.26
CA VAL A 180 3.37 14.42 8.56
C VAL A 180 4.81 14.87 8.54
N ALA A 181 5.25 15.64 9.52
CA ALA A 181 6.66 16.01 9.66
C ALA A 181 7.47 14.82 10.16
N HIS A 182 8.25 14.17 9.29
CA HIS A 182 9.09 13.02 9.63
C HIS A 182 10.20 12.82 8.58
N PRO A 183 11.45 12.55 8.96
CA PRO A 183 12.55 12.39 8.01
C PRO A 183 12.47 11.13 7.16
N MET A 184 11.77 10.09 7.60
CA MET A 184 11.62 8.82 6.88
C MET A 184 12.98 8.25 6.42
N ASP A 185 13.94 8.20 7.34
CA ASP A 185 15.26 7.63 7.05
C ASP A 185 15.15 6.13 6.81
N ASN A 186 15.76 5.66 5.75
CA ASN A 186 15.63 4.29 5.29
C ASN A 186 16.85 3.40 5.60
N GLY A 187 17.85 3.93 6.33
CA GLY A 187 19.05 3.18 6.70
C GLY A 187 20.08 2.96 5.58
N LEU A 188 19.83 3.44 4.36
CA LEU A 188 20.77 3.28 3.23
C LEU A 188 21.89 4.34 3.22
N VAL A 189 21.68 5.42 3.94
CA VAL A 189 22.68 6.50 4.06
C VAL A 189 23.65 6.17 5.20
N SER A 190 24.95 6.16 4.90
CA SER A 190 25.98 5.83 5.89
C SER A 190 25.90 6.70 7.12
N GLY A 191 25.87 6.07 8.31
CA GLY A 191 25.79 6.76 9.60
C GLY A 191 24.39 7.25 10.00
N ILE A 192 23.37 7.05 9.16
CA ILE A 192 21.99 7.40 9.47
C ILE A 192 21.17 6.09 9.59
N PRO A 193 20.80 5.68 10.82
CA PRO A 193 19.98 4.49 11.01
C PRO A 193 18.56 4.67 10.47
N GLU A 194 17.85 3.56 10.30
CA GLU A 194 16.43 3.59 9.96
C GLU A 194 15.63 4.34 11.02
N PHE A 195 14.85 5.33 10.59
CA PHE A 195 13.92 6.07 11.42
C PHE A 195 12.75 6.52 10.55
N PHE A 196 11.64 5.78 10.58
CA PHE A 196 10.50 5.98 9.68
C PHE A 196 9.16 5.64 10.34
N LEU A 197 8.10 6.29 9.89
CA LEU A 197 6.73 5.91 10.24
C LEU A 197 6.43 4.54 9.65
N ASN A 198 6.11 3.57 10.52
CA ASN A 198 5.83 2.21 10.10
C ASN A 198 4.34 1.85 10.20
N GLN A 199 3.54 2.62 10.94
CA GLN A 199 2.10 2.38 11.08
C GLN A 199 1.32 3.68 11.00
N ALA A 200 0.16 3.62 10.32
CA ALA A 200 -0.84 4.66 10.33
C ALA A 200 -2.23 4.04 10.46
N GLN A 201 -3.10 4.65 11.25
CA GLN A 201 -4.51 4.27 11.39
C GLN A 201 -5.38 5.51 11.22
N LEU A 202 -6.36 5.43 10.35
CA LEU A 202 -7.41 6.42 10.23
C LEU A 202 -8.62 5.93 11.03
N LEU A 203 -9.14 6.79 11.92
CA LEU A 203 -10.27 6.50 12.79
C LEU A 203 -11.38 7.52 12.54
N ASP A 204 -12.63 7.14 12.79
CA ASP A 204 -13.73 8.10 12.86
C ASP A 204 -13.84 8.75 14.24
N ALA A 205 -14.86 9.59 14.44
CA ALA A 205 -15.10 10.30 15.68
C ALA A 205 -15.37 9.38 16.87
N ASP A 206 -15.92 8.19 16.61
CA ASP A 206 -16.26 7.18 17.63
C ASP A 206 -15.08 6.25 17.93
N GLY A 207 -13.92 6.45 17.28
CA GLY A 207 -12.73 5.61 17.42
C GLY A 207 -12.77 4.30 16.63
N GLN A 208 -13.72 4.15 15.71
CA GLN A 208 -13.76 3.01 14.79
C GLN A 208 -12.66 3.15 13.75
N VAL A 209 -11.96 2.05 13.47
CA VAL A 209 -10.91 2.06 12.46
C VAL A 209 -11.53 2.10 11.07
N LEU A 210 -11.15 3.11 10.30
CA LEU A 210 -11.54 3.31 8.90
C LEU A 210 -10.50 2.78 7.92
N ALA A 211 -9.22 2.81 8.31
CA ALA A 211 -8.13 2.25 7.51
C ALA A 211 -6.91 1.93 8.38
N ARG A 212 -6.13 0.93 7.97
CA ARG A 212 -4.80 0.63 8.50
C ARG A 212 -3.78 0.64 7.40
N LEU A 213 -2.62 1.20 7.68
CA LEU A 213 -1.47 1.19 6.79
C LEU A 213 -0.25 0.71 7.55
N GLU A 214 0.50 -0.20 6.94
CA GLU A 214 1.91 -0.42 7.24
C GLU A 214 2.71 0.33 6.17
N LEU A 215 3.58 1.22 6.60
CA LEU A 215 4.43 2.04 5.74
C LEU A 215 5.85 1.48 5.77
N PHE A 216 6.55 1.62 4.65
CA PHE A 216 7.91 1.11 4.51
C PHE A 216 8.88 2.23 4.14
N PRO A 217 10.20 2.01 4.30
CA PRO A 217 11.21 3.04 4.09
C PRO A 217 11.30 3.62 2.67
N ALA A 218 10.62 3.03 1.69
CA ALA A 218 10.47 3.61 0.35
C ALA A 218 9.52 4.81 0.31
N VAL A 219 8.78 5.09 1.38
CA VAL A 219 7.95 6.30 1.50
C VAL A 219 8.86 7.51 1.67
N SER A 220 8.50 8.62 1.00
CA SER A 220 9.27 9.87 1.04
C SER A 220 9.25 10.52 2.40
N GLU A 221 10.27 11.35 2.69
CA GLU A 221 10.26 12.26 3.83
C GLU A 221 9.02 13.17 3.83
N ASN A 222 8.59 13.61 5.01
CA ASN A 222 7.35 14.36 5.20
C ASN A 222 6.18 13.68 4.45
N PRO A 223 5.82 12.45 4.84
CA PRO A 223 4.82 11.66 4.13
C PRO A 223 3.54 12.43 3.84
N ASN A 224 3.13 12.42 2.57
CA ASN A 224 1.84 12.93 2.13
C ASN A 224 0.92 11.75 1.86
N LEU A 225 -0.17 11.65 2.61
CA LEU A 225 -1.17 10.59 2.46
C LEU A 225 -2.52 11.20 2.03
N GLY A 226 -3.17 10.57 1.07
CA GLY A 226 -4.52 10.93 0.63
C GLY A 226 -5.46 9.75 0.72
N PHE A 227 -6.67 9.98 1.23
CA PHE A 227 -7.73 8.97 1.37
C PHE A 227 -9.03 9.51 0.83
N ASP A 228 -9.86 8.67 0.23
CA ASP A 228 -11.26 8.98 -0.06
C ASP A 228 -12.16 8.29 0.97
N VAL A 229 -12.89 9.08 1.77
CA VAL A 229 -13.74 8.62 2.87
C VAL A 229 -15.20 8.92 2.57
N GLN A 230 -16.09 7.95 2.76
CA GLN A 230 -17.53 8.09 2.60
C GLN A 230 -18.17 8.69 3.85
N GLY A 231 -19.19 9.52 3.62
CA GLY A 231 -19.99 10.13 4.65
C GLY A 231 -19.32 11.28 5.42
N PRO A 232 -20.08 11.96 6.27
CA PRO A 232 -19.62 13.06 7.10
C PRO A 232 -18.86 12.58 8.34
N GLY A 233 -18.32 13.53 9.08
CA GLY A 233 -17.72 13.33 10.41
C GLY A 233 -16.23 13.61 10.43
N GLN A 234 -15.76 13.97 11.61
CA GLN A 234 -14.34 14.16 11.88
C GLN A 234 -13.62 12.84 11.82
N THR A 235 -12.35 12.90 11.45
CA THR A 235 -11.46 11.74 11.46
C THR A 235 -10.22 12.07 12.28
N ARG A 236 -9.58 11.01 12.81
CA ARG A 236 -8.30 11.12 13.52
C ARG A 236 -7.28 10.23 12.82
N LEU A 237 -6.06 10.72 12.72
CA LEU A 237 -4.93 9.95 12.24
C LEU A 237 -4.05 9.60 13.44
N MET A 238 -3.81 8.33 13.67
CA MET A 238 -2.83 7.82 14.61
C MET A 238 -1.64 7.28 13.84
N LEU A 239 -0.44 7.62 14.28
CA LEU A 239 0.82 7.26 13.64
C LEU A 239 1.78 6.65 14.65
N ARG A 240 2.63 5.76 14.20
CA ARG A 240 3.73 5.22 14.99
C ARG A 240 4.97 5.07 14.11
N ASP A 241 6.14 5.38 14.66
CA ASP A 241 7.41 5.12 14.02
C ASP A 241 8.08 3.82 14.55
N ASN A 242 9.18 3.42 13.91
CA ASN A 242 9.94 2.24 14.28
C ASN A 242 10.77 2.41 15.56
N SER A 243 10.89 3.63 16.11
CA SER A 243 11.47 3.91 17.43
C SER A 243 10.44 3.88 18.57
N GLY A 244 9.14 3.72 18.21
CA GLY A 244 8.06 3.61 19.18
C GLY A 244 7.36 4.91 19.52
N ASN A 245 7.74 6.05 18.91
CA ASN A 245 7.01 7.31 19.07
C ASN A 245 5.61 7.17 18.46
N GLN A 246 4.64 7.82 19.10
CA GLN A 246 3.24 7.84 18.67
C GLN A 246 2.79 9.29 18.46
N PHE A 247 2.05 9.52 17.41
CA PHE A 247 1.51 10.83 17.05
C PHE A 247 0.03 10.70 16.75
N GLU A 248 -0.74 11.72 17.07
CA GLU A 248 -2.17 11.76 16.82
C GLU A 248 -2.58 13.16 16.35
N ALA A 249 -3.44 13.21 15.35
CA ALA A 249 -4.01 14.47 14.88
C ALA A 249 -5.47 14.30 14.43
N ALA A 250 -6.29 15.30 14.75
CA ALA A 250 -7.62 15.43 14.19
C ALA A 250 -7.54 15.99 12.76
N ILE A 251 -8.32 15.37 11.85
CA ILE A 251 -8.50 15.87 10.49
C ILE A 251 -9.91 16.42 10.40
N PRO A 252 -10.07 17.71 10.17
CA PRO A 252 -11.37 18.41 10.20
C PRO A 252 -12.36 17.94 9.12
#